data_6ee0a26edd95893c94c30f669fa66017
#
_entry.id   6ee0a26edd95893c94c30f669fa66017
#
_cell.length_a   1.000
_cell.length_b   1.000
_cell.length_c   1.000
_cell.angle_alpha   90.00
_cell.angle_beta   90.00
_cell.angle_gamma   90.00
#
_symmetry.space_group_name_H-M   'P 1'
#
loop_
_entity.id
_entity.type
_entity.pdbx_description
1 polymer ?
#
loop_
_entity_poly.entity_id
_entity_poly.type
_entity_poly.pdbx_seq_one_letter_code
_entity_poly.pdbx_strand_id
1 'polypeptide(L)'
;AMKEALLSIIKDENRIITGQIDPQYLSDNLGRKKGTAEAVVFPVSTEEISRVMRYAWKNNLPVTPRGAGTNLVGSTVPSGHGIVLDVSLMNHVLELDEETFTATVEPGVVLEDFQAYVESKGLFYPPDPGEKKATIGGNISTNAGGMRAVKYGVTRDYVMGLELVLADGTVIMAGSKNRKDTSGLDLKEIVIGSEGTLAVITKCILKLIPKPEDSLSVLLSFDSLKAGIESVRQIIQANLNPTAMEFIERKVIQLGEDYLKMSFPEPEASAYVLTTLDGSRNEINDHLEGLRKVAKESGALSVLPLEDKEEAARVWKIRGMLVKGVEAVSEQEPLDIVVPINQIDAFVNFVNAFEKECGMRMIS
;
A
#
# COMPACT_ATOMS: atom_id res chain seq x y z
N ALA A 1 32.37 12.52 -18.53
CA ALA A 1 32.03 13.62 -17.59
C ALA A 1 31.08 13.18 -16.47
N MET A 2 29.82 12.79 -16.77
CA MET A 2 28.87 12.38 -15.72
C MET A 2 29.33 11.16 -14.95
N LYS A 3 29.72 10.07 -15.64
CA LYS A 3 30.21 8.83 -15.00
C LYS A 3 31.38 9.09 -14.05
N GLU A 4 32.33 9.91 -14.47
CA GLU A 4 33.50 10.26 -13.66
C GLU A 4 33.13 11.04 -12.40
N ALA A 5 32.19 12.00 -12.53
CA ALA A 5 31.68 12.77 -11.40
C ALA A 5 30.92 11.87 -10.40
N LEU A 6 30.05 11.00 -10.90
CA LEU A 6 29.33 10.05 -10.07
C LEU A 6 30.27 9.05 -9.39
N LEU A 7 31.29 8.58 -10.11
CA LEU A 7 32.30 7.67 -9.55
C LEU A 7 33.13 8.34 -8.45
N SER A 8 33.39 9.63 -8.55
CA SER A 8 34.08 10.39 -7.48
C SER A 8 33.26 10.48 -6.20
N ILE A 9 31.93 10.41 -6.29
CA ILE A 9 31.00 10.43 -5.16
C ILE A 9 30.78 9.03 -4.59
N ILE A 10 30.41 8.09 -5.44
CA ILE A 10 30.01 6.72 -5.05
C ILE A 10 31.20 5.82 -4.77
N LYS A 11 32.31 6.02 -5.49
CA LYS A 11 33.59 5.28 -5.34
C LYS A 11 33.48 3.76 -5.55
N ASP A 12 32.45 3.32 -6.23
CA ASP A 12 32.22 1.92 -6.60
C ASP A 12 31.53 1.86 -7.97
N GLU A 13 32.26 1.40 -8.97
CA GLU A 13 31.74 1.33 -10.33
C GLU A 13 30.54 0.39 -10.47
N ASN A 14 30.43 -0.65 -9.63
CA ASN A 14 29.34 -1.61 -9.64
C ASN A 14 28.01 -0.99 -9.19
N ARG A 15 28.03 0.17 -8.56
CA ARG A 15 26.85 0.92 -8.11
C ARG A 15 26.44 2.07 -9.03
N ILE A 16 27.01 2.11 -10.23
CA ILE A 16 26.70 3.10 -11.26
C ILE A 16 26.47 2.38 -12.58
N ILE A 17 25.32 2.59 -13.19
CA ILE A 17 25.00 2.10 -14.54
C ILE A 17 24.92 3.31 -15.46
N THR A 18 25.67 3.28 -16.56
CA THR A 18 25.64 4.30 -17.64
C THR A 18 25.61 3.61 -19.00
N GLY A 19 25.25 4.36 -20.03
CA GLY A 19 25.14 3.84 -21.40
C GLY A 19 23.81 3.13 -21.63
N GLN A 20 23.84 1.85 -21.91
CA GLN A 20 22.59 1.08 -22.07
C GLN A 20 22.01 0.72 -20.71
N ILE A 21 20.90 1.36 -20.36
CA ILE A 21 20.20 1.16 -19.10
C ILE A 21 19.08 0.15 -19.31
N ASP A 22 19.00 -0.85 -18.41
CA ASP A 22 17.92 -1.85 -18.43
C ASP A 22 16.56 -1.13 -18.29
N PRO A 23 15.58 -1.46 -19.16
CA PRO A 23 14.26 -0.86 -19.15
C PRO A 23 13.52 -0.92 -17.81
N GLN A 24 13.85 -1.87 -16.93
CA GLN A 24 13.25 -1.97 -15.60
C GLN A 24 13.45 -0.70 -14.75
N TYR A 25 14.56 0.02 -14.94
CA TYR A 25 14.85 1.28 -14.23
C TYR A 25 14.20 2.51 -14.86
N LEU A 26 13.52 2.36 -15.99
CA LEU A 26 12.96 3.44 -16.80
C LEU A 26 11.43 3.44 -16.80
N SER A 27 10.79 2.58 -16.04
CA SER A 27 9.34 2.40 -16.03
C SER A 27 8.78 2.25 -14.61
N ASP A 28 7.46 2.32 -14.51
CA ASP A 28 6.71 1.84 -13.34
C ASP A 28 6.31 0.36 -13.51
N ASN A 29 5.47 -0.14 -12.60
CA ASN A 29 5.03 -1.55 -12.65
C ASN A 29 4.06 -1.85 -13.80
N LEU A 30 3.34 -0.87 -14.35
CA LEU A 30 2.50 -1.07 -15.53
C LEU A 30 3.32 -1.23 -16.81
N GLY A 31 4.50 -0.63 -16.88
CA GLY A 31 5.39 -0.72 -18.02
C GLY A 31 4.86 -0.06 -19.31
N ARG A 32 3.77 0.70 -19.25
CA ARG A 32 3.14 1.35 -20.42
C ARG A 32 3.95 2.51 -20.96
N LYS A 33 4.64 3.22 -20.08
CA LYS A 33 5.52 4.33 -20.43
C LYS A 33 6.92 4.01 -19.97
N LYS A 34 7.88 4.30 -20.82
CA LYS A 34 9.31 4.23 -20.52
C LYS A 34 9.90 5.62 -20.62
N GLY A 35 10.66 5.99 -19.61
CA GLY A 35 11.42 7.22 -19.60
C GLY A 35 12.81 7.03 -20.18
N THR A 36 13.62 8.07 -20.01
CA THR A 36 15.04 8.07 -20.37
C THR A 36 15.88 8.59 -19.21
N ALA A 37 17.05 8.02 -19.03
CA ALA A 37 18.03 8.48 -18.06
C ALA A 37 19.45 8.26 -18.59
N GLU A 38 20.41 9.03 -18.08
CA GLU A 38 21.83 8.87 -18.44
C GLU A 38 22.57 7.97 -17.46
N ALA A 39 22.08 7.87 -16.22
CA ALA A 39 22.69 7.02 -15.21
C ALA A 39 21.66 6.48 -14.23
N VAL A 40 21.98 5.30 -13.68
CA VAL A 40 21.33 4.74 -12.49
C VAL A 40 22.39 4.64 -11.41
N VAL A 41 22.11 5.18 -10.23
CA VAL A 41 23.02 5.21 -9.08
C VAL A 41 22.38 4.50 -7.91
N PHE A 42 23.17 3.64 -7.25
CA PHE A 42 22.75 2.89 -6.07
C PHE A 42 23.49 3.38 -4.83
N PRO A 43 23.00 4.42 -4.13
CA PRO A 43 23.61 4.92 -2.93
C PRO A 43 23.47 3.93 -1.77
N VAL A 44 24.37 4.04 -0.80
CA VAL A 44 24.35 3.27 0.46
C VAL A 44 24.27 4.15 1.70
N SER A 45 24.28 5.47 1.53
CA SER A 45 24.22 6.42 2.64
C SER A 45 23.52 7.73 2.27
N THR A 46 23.03 8.41 3.30
CA THR A 46 22.48 9.76 3.16
C THR A 46 23.50 10.74 2.58
N GLU A 47 24.77 10.61 2.94
CA GLU A 47 25.84 11.48 2.43
C GLU A 47 26.04 11.30 0.93
N GLU A 48 26.03 10.06 0.44
CA GLU A 48 26.14 9.80 -1.01
C GLU A 48 24.95 10.42 -1.75
N ILE A 49 23.72 10.25 -1.24
CA ILE A 49 22.53 10.87 -1.82
C ILE A 49 22.66 12.39 -1.85
N SER A 50 23.07 13.01 -0.74
CA SER A 50 23.28 14.45 -0.65
C SER A 50 24.27 14.96 -1.71
N ARG A 51 25.36 14.24 -1.92
CA ARG A 51 26.38 14.59 -2.92
C ARG A 51 25.88 14.42 -4.34
N VAL A 52 25.15 13.35 -4.63
CA VAL A 52 24.53 13.14 -5.95
C VAL A 52 23.51 14.23 -6.25
N MET A 53 22.65 14.56 -5.28
CA MET A 53 21.67 15.63 -5.43
C MET A 53 22.34 16.98 -5.67
N ARG A 54 23.38 17.31 -4.94
CA ARG A 54 24.16 18.55 -5.13
C ARG A 54 24.80 18.63 -6.52
N TYR A 55 25.35 17.51 -7.00
CA TYR A 55 25.87 17.40 -8.35
C TYR A 55 24.79 17.65 -9.40
N ALA A 56 23.65 16.97 -9.24
CA ALA A 56 22.52 17.12 -10.15
C ALA A 56 21.97 18.57 -10.18
N TRP A 57 21.83 19.17 -9.00
CA TRP A 57 21.42 20.57 -8.86
C TRP A 57 22.31 21.54 -9.61
N LYS A 58 23.65 21.41 -9.42
CA LYS A 58 24.64 22.27 -10.09
C LYS A 58 24.64 22.10 -11.62
N ASN A 59 24.21 20.98 -12.13
CA ASN A 59 24.23 20.66 -13.55
C ASN A 59 22.83 20.66 -14.18
N ASN A 60 21.79 21.11 -13.45
CA ASN A 60 20.39 21.10 -13.89
C ASN A 60 19.91 19.74 -14.39
N LEU A 61 20.30 18.67 -13.71
CA LEU A 61 19.90 17.32 -14.04
C LEU A 61 18.67 16.90 -13.22
N PRO A 62 17.62 16.36 -13.85
CA PRO A 62 16.53 15.77 -13.10
C PRO A 62 16.98 14.48 -12.39
N VAL A 63 16.43 14.26 -11.20
CA VAL A 63 16.67 13.04 -10.43
C VAL A 63 15.34 12.37 -10.16
N THR A 64 15.25 11.08 -10.45
CA THR A 64 14.08 10.26 -10.17
C THR A 64 14.43 9.25 -9.08
N PRO A 65 13.94 9.43 -7.84
CA PRO A 65 14.10 8.44 -6.79
C PRO A 65 13.32 7.16 -7.14
N ARG A 66 13.92 6.01 -6.84
CA ARG A 66 13.33 4.70 -7.08
C ARG A 66 13.55 3.77 -5.89
N GLY A 67 12.47 3.15 -5.42
CA GLY A 67 12.53 1.99 -4.53
C GLY A 67 12.45 0.70 -5.33
N ALA A 68 11.40 -0.10 -5.16
CA ALA A 68 11.16 -1.31 -5.94
C ALA A 68 10.49 -1.07 -7.31
N GLY A 69 10.04 0.15 -7.59
CA GLY A 69 9.36 0.49 -8.86
C GLY A 69 7.97 -0.14 -9.00
N THR A 70 7.33 -0.47 -7.91
CA THR A 70 6.04 -1.18 -7.88
C THR A 70 4.82 -0.28 -8.08
N ASN A 71 5.01 1.03 -8.17
CA ASN A 71 3.92 1.99 -8.37
C ASN A 71 3.24 1.83 -9.75
N LEU A 72 2.01 2.32 -9.83
CA LEU A 72 1.16 2.26 -11.03
C LEU A 72 0.85 3.65 -11.61
N VAL A 73 1.56 4.67 -11.14
CA VAL A 73 1.21 6.09 -11.39
C VAL A 73 2.32 6.86 -12.10
N GLY A 74 3.33 6.16 -12.60
CA GLY A 74 4.44 6.77 -13.34
C GLY A 74 5.49 7.48 -12.48
N SER A 75 5.45 7.35 -11.15
CA SER A 75 6.37 8.04 -10.24
C SER A 75 7.84 7.69 -10.48
N THR A 76 8.12 6.49 -10.98
CA THR A 76 9.48 5.99 -11.27
C THR A 76 9.84 6.03 -12.75
N VAL A 77 9.04 6.70 -13.57
CA VAL A 77 9.35 6.94 -14.99
C VAL A 77 10.20 8.21 -15.09
N PRO A 78 11.52 8.09 -15.37
CA PRO A 78 12.39 9.25 -15.41
C PRO A 78 12.13 10.10 -16.67
N SER A 79 12.27 11.39 -16.53
CA SER A 79 12.15 12.35 -17.63
C SER A 79 13.49 12.96 -18.03
N GLY A 80 13.77 12.99 -19.33
CA GLY A 80 14.96 13.65 -19.87
C GLY A 80 16.28 12.95 -19.56
N HIS A 81 17.36 13.69 -19.63
CA HIS A 81 18.73 13.21 -19.45
C HIS A 81 19.17 13.32 -17.99
N GLY A 82 18.53 12.56 -17.12
CA GLY A 82 18.73 12.66 -15.69
C GLY A 82 19.33 11.40 -15.05
N ILE A 83 19.23 11.37 -13.73
CA ILE A 83 19.75 10.30 -12.88
C ILE A 83 18.57 9.58 -12.24
N VAL A 84 18.56 8.25 -12.33
CA VAL A 84 17.71 7.39 -11.49
C VAL A 84 18.50 7.09 -10.22
N LEU A 85 17.93 7.46 -9.08
CA LEU A 85 18.52 7.22 -7.76
C LEU A 85 17.80 6.04 -7.11
N ASP A 86 18.37 4.85 -7.24
CA ASP A 86 17.80 3.60 -6.72
C ASP A 86 18.28 3.35 -5.29
N VAL A 87 17.37 3.36 -4.34
CA VAL A 87 17.66 3.23 -2.90
C VAL A 87 17.59 1.79 -2.39
N SER A 88 17.50 0.81 -3.27
CA SER A 88 17.33 -0.61 -2.88
C SER A 88 18.45 -1.16 -2.00
N LEU A 89 19.68 -0.62 -2.09
CA LEU A 89 20.78 -1.02 -1.22
C LEU A 89 20.72 -0.39 0.18
N MET A 90 19.91 0.64 0.37
CA MET A 90 19.64 1.24 1.69
C MET A 90 18.46 0.51 2.32
N ASN A 91 18.67 -0.73 2.73
CA ASN A 91 17.65 -1.69 3.14
C ASN A 91 17.80 -2.19 4.58
N HIS A 92 18.40 -1.39 5.45
CA HIS A 92 18.66 -1.77 6.82
C HIS A 92 17.62 -1.22 7.79
N VAL A 93 17.23 -2.05 8.76
CA VAL A 93 16.55 -1.61 9.97
C VAL A 93 17.64 -1.08 10.92
N LEU A 94 17.69 0.23 11.10
CA LEU A 94 18.75 0.88 11.86
C LEU A 94 18.52 0.76 13.37
N GLU A 95 17.27 0.78 13.81
CA GLU A 95 16.88 0.68 15.20
C GLU A 95 15.47 0.11 15.32
N LEU A 96 15.28 -0.78 16.28
CA LEU A 96 13.97 -1.18 16.78
C LEU A 96 13.93 -0.87 18.27
N ASP A 97 13.13 0.11 18.65
CA ASP A 97 12.94 0.54 20.02
C ASP A 97 11.62 -0.05 20.56
N GLU A 98 11.74 -1.13 21.30
CA GLU A 98 10.58 -1.85 21.87
C GLU A 98 9.94 -1.07 23.03
N GLU A 99 10.67 -0.17 23.67
CA GLU A 99 10.16 0.64 24.78
C GLU A 99 9.29 1.81 24.29
N THR A 100 9.68 2.43 23.19
CA THR A 100 8.93 3.54 22.59
C THR A 100 7.98 3.12 21.49
N PHE A 101 7.98 1.85 21.10
CA PHE A 101 7.20 1.32 19.97
C PHE A 101 7.50 2.06 18.66
N THR A 102 8.77 2.20 18.36
CA THR A 102 9.25 2.84 17.12
C THR A 102 10.29 2.00 16.42
N ALA A 103 10.39 2.15 15.11
CA ALA A 103 11.49 1.64 14.32
C ALA A 103 12.05 2.75 13.44
N THR A 104 13.38 2.80 13.31
CA THR A 104 14.05 3.65 12.34
C THR A 104 14.62 2.78 11.24
N VAL A 105 14.19 3.01 10.02
CA VAL A 105 14.57 2.18 8.87
C VAL A 105 15.04 3.02 7.69
N GLU A 106 15.87 2.42 6.86
CA GLU A 106 16.24 2.99 5.57
C GLU A 106 15.12 2.79 4.53
N PRO A 107 15.01 3.65 3.50
CA PRO A 107 13.86 3.66 2.59
C PRO A 107 13.73 2.42 1.71
N GLY A 108 14.82 1.71 1.45
CA GLY A 108 14.86 0.48 0.64
C GLY A 108 14.44 -0.79 1.38
N VAL A 109 14.09 -0.70 2.66
CA VAL A 109 13.55 -1.86 3.41
C VAL A 109 12.24 -2.31 2.77
N VAL A 110 12.13 -3.61 2.48
CA VAL A 110 10.95 -4.21 1.86
C VAL A 110 9.85 -4.39 2.90
N LEU A 111 8.62 -4.02 2.55
CA LEU A 111 7.48 -4.03 3.47
C LEU A 111 7.27 -5.38 4.16
N GLU A 112 7.20 -6.48 3.40
CA GLU A 112 6.96 -7.80 3.99
C GLU A 112 8.06 -8.25 4.96
N ASP A 113 9.31 -7.94 4.64
CA ASP A 113 10.45 -8.26 5.51
C ASP A 113 10.39 -7.46 6.81
N PHE A 114 10.01 -6.19 6.73
CA PHE A 114 9.82 -5.34 7.89
C PHE A 114 8.65 -5.80 8.76
N GLN A 115 7.51 -6.12 8.16
CA GLN A 115 6.37 -6.65 8.88
C GLN A 115 6.72 -7.95 9.61
N ALA A 116 7.37 -8.89 8.94
CA ALA A 116 7.81 -10.15 9.55
C ALA A 116 8.79 -9.92 10.70
N TYR A 117 9.73 -9.00 10.53
CA TYR A 117 10.72 -8.68 11.56
C TYR A 117 10.08 -8.12 12.83
N VAL A 118 9.24 -7.09 12.72
CA VAL A 118 8.60 -6.49 13.90
C VAL A 118 7.61 -7.45 14.56
N GLU A 119 6.90 -8.27 13.79
CA GLU A 119 5.98 -9.27 14.31
C GLU A 119 6.70 -10.38 15.09
N SER A 120 7.94 -10.73 14.70
CA SER A 120 8.78 -11.65 15.46
C SER A 120 9.16 -11.12 16.85
N LYS A 121 9.01 -9.81 17.07
CA LYS A 121 9.25 -9.12 18.34
C LYS A 121 7.96 -8.77 19.09
N GLY A 122 6.83 -9.31 18.68
CA GLY A 122 5.53 -9.01 19.29
C GLY A 122 4.98 -7.62 18.97
N LEU A 123 5.55 -6.95 17.97
CA LEU A 123 5.12 -5.66 17.50
C LEU A 123 4.40 -5.78 16.15
N PHE A 124 3.73 -4.71 15.73
CA PHE A 124 2.92 -4.69 14.54
C PHE A 124 3.05 -3.38 13.80
N TYR A 125 3.29 -3.47 12.49
CA TYR A 125 3.24 -2.35 11.56
C TYR A 125 1.96 -2.46 10.72
N PRO A 126 0.91 -1.70 11.06
CA PRO A 126 -0.43 -1.90 10.50
C PRO A 126 -0.62 -1.62 9.02
N PRO A 127 0.03 -0.63 8.38
CA PRO A 127 -0.16 -0.39 6.95
C PRO A 127 0.09 -1.65 6.12
N ASP A 128 -0.89 -2.00 5.28
CA ASP A 128 -0.91 -3.28 4.58
C ASP A 128 -1.32 -3.13 3.10
N PRO A 129 -0.58 -2.32 2.31
CA PRO A 129 -0.81 -2.24 0.88
C PRO A 129 -0.64 -3.61 0.22
N GLY A 130 -1.38 -3.83 -0.88
CA GLY A 130 -1.43 -5.13 -1.56
C GLY A 130 -0.09 -5.60 -2.11
N GLU A 131 0.79 -4.69 -2.51
CA GLU A 131 2.13 -5.02 -3.02
C GLU A 131 3.14 -5.16 -1.87
N LYS A 132 3.39 -6.39 -1.47
CA LYS A 132 4.26 -6.72 -0.34
C LYS A 132 5.76 -6.55 -0.61
N LYS A 133 6.15 -6.55 -1.87
CA LYS A 133 7.55 -6.34 -2.32
C LYS A 133 7.89 -4.85 -2.44
N ALA A 134 6.94 -3.96 -2.23
CA ALA A 134 7.19 -2.52 -2.18
C ALA A 134 8.14 -2.17 -1.03
N THR A 135 8.85 -1.04 -1.17
CA THR A 135 9.73 -0.53 -0.13
C THR A 135 9.00 0.46 0.79
N ILE A 136 9.49 0.61 2.01
CA ILE A 136 8.94 1.56 2.98
C ILE A 136 9.00 3.00 2.43
N GLY A 137 10.12 3.39 1.83
CA GLY A 137 10.24 4.72 1.21
C GLY A 137 9.26 4.94 0.06
N GLY A 138 9.03 3.91 -0.75
CA GLY A 138 8.02 3.93 -1.80
C GLY A 138 6.61 4.07 -1.26
N ASN A 139 6.26 3.31 -0.23
CA ASN A 139 4.96 3.40 0.44
C ASN A 139 4.70 4.79 1.04
N ILE A 140 5.72 5.41 1.61
CA ILE A 140 5.63 6.78 2.14
C ILE A 140 5.46 7.78 0.98
N SER A 141 6.19 7.62 -0.10
CA SER A 141 6.15 8.52 -1.25
C SER A 141 4.78 8.53 -1.94
N THR A 142 4.07 7.41 -1.96
CA THR A 142 2.71 7.32 -2.49
C THR A 142 1.62 7.42 -1.43
N ASN A 143 1.98 7.47 -0.16
CA ASN A 143 1.05 7.35 0.97
C ASN A 143 0.16 6.11 0.81
N ALA A 144 0.79 4.94 0.65
CA ALA A 144 0.11 3.72 0.30
C ALA A 144 -0.93 3.32 1.35
N GLY A 145 -2.15 3.07 0.88
CA GLY A 145 -3.24 2.51 1.66
C GLY A 145 -3.36 1.00 1.43
N GLY A 146 -4.25 0.36 2.20
CA GLY A 146 -4.49 -1.07 2.08
C GLY A 146 -5.74 -1.48 2.83
N MET A 147 -6.01 -2.78 2.87
CA MET A 147 -7.25 -3.33 3.45
C MET A 147 -7.46 -3.00 4.93
N ARG A 148 -6.37 -2.80 5.69
CA ARG A 148 -6.46 -2.47 7.12
C ARG A 148 -6.70 -0.98 7.40
N ALA A 149 -6.82 -0.16 6.34
CA ALA A 149 -6.98 1.29 6.50
C ALA A 149 -8.26 1.67 7.24
N VAL A 150 -9.32 0.88 7.13
CA VAL A 150 -10.59 1.14 7.82
C VAL A 150 -10.45 1.19 9.34
N LYS A 151 -9.55 0.41 9.93
CA LYS A 151 -9.23 0.44 11.35
C LYS A 151 -7.98 1.24 11.67
N TYR A 152 -6.91 0.98 10.94
CA TYR A 152 -5.57 1.43 11.31
C TYR A 152 -5.11 2.69 10.58
N GLY A 153 -5.81 3.10 9.51
CA GLY A 153 -5.38 4.21 8.69
C GLY A 153 -4.38 3.77 7.60
N VAL A 154 -3.72 4.75 7.02
CA VAL A 154 -2.78 4.57 5.90
C VAL A 154 -1.34 4.77 6.34
N THR A 155 -0.39 4.68 5.41
CA THR A 155 1.05 4.83 5.72
C THR A 155 1.35 6.13 6.47
N ARG A 156 0.74 7.25 6.09
CA ARG A 156 0.88 8.56 6.75
C ARG A 156 0.71 8.50 8.27
N ASP A 157 -0.26 7.73 8.75
CA ASP A 157 -0.63 7.65 10.16
C ASP A 157 0.45 6.97 11.03
N TYR A 158 1.45 6.35 10.39
CA TYR A 158 2.52 5.62 11.07
C TYR A 158 3.92 6.21 10.84
N VAL A 159 4.02 7.32 10.10
CA VAL A 159 5.28 8.04 9.90
C VAL A 159 5.41 9.11 10.97
N MET A 160 6.38 8.95 11.86
CA MET A 160 6.66 9.90 12.95
C MET A 160 7.74 10.89 12.57
N GLY A 161 8.69 10.50 11.73
CA GLY A 161 9.77 11.36 11.29
C GLY A 161 10.41 10.85 10.00
N LEU A 162 11.02 11.77 9.28
CA LEU A 162 11.75 11.50 8.05
C LEU A 162 13.06 12.27 8.03
N GLU A 163 14.14 11.60 7.66
CA GLU A 163 15.32 12.28 7.16
C GLU A 163 15.16 12.44 5.65
N LEU A 164 15.40 13.65 5.18
CA LEU A 164 15.16 14.04 3.80
C LEU A 164 16.40 14.69 3.20
N VAL A 165 16.64 14.45 1.92
CA VAL A 165 17.60 15.17 1.12
C VAL A 165 16.86 16.00 0.09
N LEU A 166 16.99 17.32 0.16
CA LEU A 166 16.36 18.27 -0.76
C LEU A 166 17.07 18.29 -2.11
N ALA A 167 16.48 18.96 -3.09
CA ALA A 167 17.00 19.02 -4.45
C ALA A 167 18.44 19.58 -4.52
N ASP A 168 18.78 20.52 -3.65
CA ASP A 168 20.14 21.12 -3.59
C ASP A 168 21.15 20.30 -2.79
N GLY A 169 20.76 19.15 -2.26
CA GLY A 169 21.57 18.27 -1.44
C GLY A 169 21.52 18.57 0.07
N THR A 170 20.74 19.55 0.50
CA THR A 170 20.56 19.84 1.93
C THR A 170 19.87 18.69 2.63
N VAL A 171 20.41 18.26 3.76
CA VAL A 171 19.83 17.20 4.60
C VAL A 171 19.03 17.84 5.71
N ILE A 172 17.78 17.45 5.87
CA ILE A 172 16.90 17.90 6.95
C ILE A 172 16.24 16.72 7.66
N MET A 173 15.87 16.96 8.92
CA MET A 173 15.04 16.03 9.70
C MET A 173 13.68 16.67 9.95
N ALA A 174 12.61 15.99 9.61
CA ALA A 174 11.23 16.41 9.84
C ALA A 174 10.56 15.41 10.79
N GLY A 175 9.96 15.88 11.87
CA GLY A 175 9.39 15.05 12.93
C GLY A 175 10.43 14.45 13.87
N SER A 176 10.02 13.51 14.72
CA SER A 176 10.84 12.88 15.75
C SER A 176 10.22 11.56 16.23
N LYS A 177 10.83 10.94 17.25
CA LYS A 177 10.26 9.78 17.95
C LYS A 177 9.16 10.14 18.96
N ASN A 178 8.89 11.43 19.18
CA ASN A 178 7.89 11.85 20.15
C ASN A 178 6.48 11.60 19.61
N ARG A 179 5.64 10.94 20.42
CA ARG A 179 4.23 10.67 20.04
C ARG A 179 3.40 11.93 19.91
N LYS A 180 3.69 12.92 20.75
CA LYS A 180 3.05 14.22 20.68
C LYS A 180 4.07 15.24 20.19
N ASP A 181 3.81 15.78 19.01
CA ASP A 181 4.58 16.87 18.41
C ASP A 181 3.57 17.86 17.81
N THR A 182 3.46 19.01 18.48
CA THR A 182 2.49 20.06 18.13
C THR A 182 3.18 21.38 17.81
N SER A 183 4.50 21.35 17.66
CA SER A 183 5.30 22.55 17.48
C SER A 183 5.62 22.82 16.02
N GLY A 184 5.21 23.97 15.51
CA GLY A 184 5.55 24.44 14.18
C GLY A 184 4.80 23.74 13.05
N LEU A 185 5.31 23.87 11.84
CA LEU A 185 4.78 23.25 10.64
C LEU A 185 5.24 21.80 10.52
N ASP A 186 4.33 20.92 10.16
CA ASP A 186 4.64 19.51 9.97
C ASP A 186 5.12 19.25 8.53
N LEU A 187 6.41 19.40 8.30
CA LEU A 187 7.00 19.29 6.96
C LEU A 187 6.96 17.86 6.40
N LYS A 188 6.97 16.84 7.26
CA LYS A 188 6.88 15.45 6.77
C LYS A 188 5.56 15.20 6.05
N GLU A 189 4.47 15.85 6.47
CA GLU A 189 3.15 15.71 5.86
C GLU A 189 3.11 16.21 4.39
N ILE A 190 3.97 17.13 4.03
CA ILE A 190 4.08 17.63 2.65
C ILE A 190 4.78 16.61 1.76
N VAL A 191 5.78 15.92 2.30
CA VAL A 191 6.61 14.95 1.57
C VAL A 191 5.88 13.60 1.42
N ILE A 192 5.12 13.19 2.43
CA ILE A 192 4.30 11.97 2.37
C ILE A 192 3.27 12.12 1.24
N GLY A 193 3.28 11.20 0.27
CA GLY A 193 2.41 11.28 -0.89
C GLY A 193 2.90 12.20 -2.01
N SER A 194 4.10 12.73 -1.92
CA SER A 194 4.69 13.60 -2.95
C SER A 194 5.30 12.86 -4.15
N GLU A 195 5.32 11.52 -4.12
CA GLU A 195 5.82 10.67 -5.20
C GLU A 195 7.28 10.94 -5.59
N GLY A 196 8.11 11.32 -4.62
CA GLY A 196 9.53 11.61 -4.84
C GLY A 196 9.82 12.96 -5.52
N THR A 197 8.83 13.86 -5.63
CA THR A 197 8.98 15.13 -6.34
C THR A 197 9.56 16.27 -5.49
N LEU A 198 9.52 16.15 -4.15
CA LEU A 198 9.94 17.23 -3.25
C LEU A 198 11.27 16.95 -2.53
N ALA A 199 11.55 15.70 -2.23
CA ALA A 199 12.76 15.29 -1.53
C ALA A 199 13.03 13.80 -1.73
N VAL A 200 14.26 13.37 -1.44
CA VAL A 200 14.63 11.96 -1.34
C VAL A 200 14.55 11.54 0.12
N ILE A 201 13.79 10.49 0.42
CA ILE A 201 13.68 9.93 1.76
C ILE A 201 14.90 9.05 2.03
N THR A 202 15.57 9.29 3.15
CA THR A 202 16.81 8.58 3.53
C THR A 202 16.73 7.85 4.86
N LYS A 203 15.83 8.23 5.76
CA LYS A 203 15.48 7.50 6.98
C LYS A 203 14.00 7.71 7.29
N CYS A 204 13.39 6.68 7.86
CA CYS A 204 11.98 6.69 8.24
C CYS A 204 11.86 6.28 9.70
N ILE A 205 11.25 7.12 10.53
CA ILE A 205 10.85 6.77 11.90
C ILE A 205 9.40 6.35 11.86
N LEU A 206 9.14 5.10 12.17
CA LEU A 206 7.82 4.48 12.05
C LEU A 206 7.24 4.17 13.42
N LYS A 207 5.96 4.44 13.59
CA LYS A 207 5.18 4.05 14.76
C LYS A 207 4.76 2.59 14.66
N LEU A 208 4.97 1.86 15.73
CA LEU A 208 4.53 0.50 15.91
C LEU A 208 3.46 0.42 17.00
N ILE A 209 2.71 -0.66 17.01
CA ILE A 209 1.76 -1.01 18.06
C ILE A 209 2.04 -2.44 18.54
N PRO A 210 1.54 -2.86 19.70
CA PRO A 210 1.55 -4.26 20.07
C PRO A 210 0.82 -5.11 19.04
N LYS A 211 1.37 -6.28 18.72
CA LYS A 211 0.73 -7.20 17.79
C LYS A 211 -0.61 -7.66 18.36
N PRO A 212 -1.72 -7.62 17.61
CA PRO A 212 -2.98 -8.21 18.00
C PRO A 212 -2.80 -9.71 18.34
N GLU A 213 -3.46 -10.16 19.39
CA GLU A 213 -3.35 -11.54 19.88
C GLU A 213 -3.83 -12.54 18.83
N ASP A 214 -4.95 -12.23 18.16
CA ASP A 214 -5.59 -13.09 17.17
C ASP A 214 -6.32 -12.27 16.10
N SER A 215 -6.75 -12.94 15.04
CA SER A 215 -7.61 -12.36 14.00
C SER A 215 -8.57 -13.42 13.47
N LEU A 216 -9.76 -12.98 13.05
CA LEU A 216 -10.80 -13.82 12.48
C LEU A 216 -11.43 -13.14 11.29
N SER A 217 -11.41 -13.78 10.13
CA SER A 217 -12.19 -13.33 8.97
C SER A 217 -13.60 -13.86 9.02
N VAL A 218 -14.56 -13.05 8.62
CA VAL A 218 -15.99 -13.38 8.60
C VAL A 218 -16.57 -12.98 7.25
N LEU A 219 -17.27 -13.91 6.60
CA LEU A 219 -17.95 -13.67 5.35
C LEU A 219 -19.44 -13.47 5.58
N LEU A 220 -19.96 -12.31 5.22
CA LEU A 220 -21.40 -12.04 5.17
C LEU A 220 -21.87 -12.14 3.73
N SER A 221 -23.02 -12.78 3.51
CA SER A 221 -23.60 -13.00 2.18
C SER A 221 -24.95 -12.34 2.07
N PHE A 222 -25.23 -11.75 0.90
CA PHE A 222 -26.45 -10.98 0.66
C PHE A 222 -27.09 -11.37 -0.69
N ASP A 223 -28.41 -11.29 -0.77
CA ASP A 223 -29.17 -11.52 -2.01
C ASP A 223 -29.24 -10.29 -2.92
N SER A 224 -28.81 -9.12 -2.44
CA SER A 224 -28.77 -7.89 -3.22
C SER A 224 -27.51 -7.07 -2.90
N LEU A 225 -27.06 -6.28 -3.91
CA LEU A 225 -25.95 -5.35 -3.73
C LEU A 225 -26.28 -4.29 -2.67
N LYS A 226 -27.51 -3.76 -2.73
CA LYS A 226 -27.98 -2.73 -1.79
C LYS A 226 -27.87 -3.16 -0.32
N ALA A 227 -28.33 -4.38 -0.01
CA ALA A 227 -28.26 -4.92 1.34
C ALA A 227 -26.81 -5.04 1.82
N GLY A 228 -25.92 -5.54 0.96
CA GLY A 228 -24.48 -5.64 1.26
C GLY A 228 -23.84 -4.29 1.51
N ILE A 229 -24.08 -3.30 0.67
CA ILE A 229 -23.54 -1.94 0.82
C ILE A 229 -24.06 -1.28 2.10
N GLU A 230 -25.35 -1.40 2.39
CA GLU A 230 -25.96 -0.85 3.61
C GLU A 230 -25.37 -1.48 4.88
N SER A 231 -25.07 -2.78 4.85
CA SER A 231 -24.46 -3.47 5.99
C SER A 231 -23.09 -2.87 6.36
N VAL A 232 -22.32 -2.42 5.37
CA VAL A 232 -21.01 -1.75 5.61
C VAL A 232 -21.18 -0.54 6.51
N ARG A 233 -22.14 0.32 6.19
CA ARG A 233 -22.43 1.50 7.01
C ARG A 233 -22.90 1.12 8.43
N GLN A 234 -23.75 0.10 8.53
CA GLN A 234 -24.27 -0.37 9.83
C GLN A 234 -23.17 -0.98 10.70
N ILE A 235 -22.21 -1.71 10.13
CA ILE A 235 -21.07 -2.26 10.84
C ILE A 235 -20.22 -1.14 11.45
N ILE A 236 -19.97 -0.08 10.69
CA ILE A 236 -19.23 1.09 11.18
C ILE A 236 -20.00 1.79 12.29
N GLN A 237 -21.30 2.02 12.11
CA GLN A 237 -22.16 2.67 13.12
C GLN A 237 -22.30 1.85 14.41
N ALA A 238 -22.23 0.53 14.32
CA ALA A 238 -22.25 -0.35 15.49
C ALA A 238 -20.91 -0.38 16.25
N ASN A 239 -19.91 0.37 15.79
CA ASN A 239 -18.57 0.46 16.41
C ASN A 239 -17.88 -0.90 16.56
N LEU A 240 -18.04 -1.76 15.55
CA LEU A 240 -17.42 -3.10 15.56
C LEU A 240 -15.94 -3.07 15.17
N ASN A 241 -15.48 -1.92 14.68
CA ASN A 241 -14.08 -1.60 14.39
C ASN A 241 -13.32 -2.72 13.64
N PRO A 242 -13.83 -3.17 12.47
CA PRO A 242 -13.19 -4.25 11.73
C PRO A 242 -11.82 -3.83 11.21
N THR A 243 -10.88 -4.77 11.20
CA THR A 243 -9.53 -4.58 10.67
C THR A 243 -9.54 -4.37 9.16
N ALA A 244 -10.39 -5.13 8.47
CA ALA A 244 -10.62 -5.03 7.04
C ALA A 244 -12.11 -5.23 6.76
N MET A 245 -12.61 -4.58 5.73
CA MET A 245 -14.00 -4.73 5.30
C MET A 245 -14.10 -4.45 3.81
N GLU A 246 -14.48 -5.46 3.04
CA GLU A 246 -14.56 -5.39 1.59
C GLU A 246 -15.93 -5.83 1.11
N PHE A 247 -16.58 -4.98 0.34
CA PHE A 247 -17.76 -5.33 -0.43
C PHE A 247 -17.32 -5.90 -1.78
N ILE A 248 -17.88 -7.05 -2.18
CA ILE A 248 -17.51 -7.73 -3.41
C ILE A 248 -18.78 -8.27 -4.10
N GLU A 249 -18.95 -7.95 -5.36
CA GLU A 249 -20.05 -8.51 -6.16
C GLU A 249 -19.77 -9.96 -6.56
N ARG A 250 -20.81 -10.79 -6.62
CA ARG A 250 -20.71 -12.19 -7.05
C ARG A 250 -20.05 -12.34 -8.42
N LYS A 251 -20.38 -11.46 -9.38
CA LYS A 251 -19.82 -11.50 -10.74
C LYS A 251 -18.28 -11.41 -10.75
N VAL A 252 -17.68 -10.70 -9.78
CA VAL A 252 -16.23 -10.57 -9.65
C VAL A 252 -15.62 -11.83 -9.03
N ILE A 253 -16.25 -12.35 -7.99
CA ILE A 253 -15.85 -13.63 -7.38
C ILE A 253 -15.86 -14.76 -8.40
N GLN A 254 -16.86 -14.80 -9.29
CA GLN A 254 -16.93 -15.80 -10.34
C GLN A 254 -15.69 -15.80 -11.25
N LEU A 255 -15.15 -14.64 -11.57
CA LEU A 255 -13.92 -14.53 -12.37
C LEU A 255 -12.71 -15.12 -11.63
N GLY A 256 -12.60 -14.88 -10.33
CA GLY A 256 -11.55 -15.47 -9.50
C GLY A 256 -11.69 -16.98 -9.38
N GLU A 257 -12.92 -17.49 -9.19
CA GLU A 257 -13.23 -18.93 -9.16
C GLU A 257 -12.84 -19.60 -10.51
N ASP A 258 -13.22 -19.01 -11.60
CA ASP A 258 -12.93 -19.53 -12.95
C ASP A 258 -11.41 -19.54 -13.23
N TYR A 259 -10.72 -18.50 -12.80
CA TYR A 259 -9.27 -18.40 -12.96
C TYR A 259 -8.49 -19.45 -12.15
N LEU A 260 -8.88 -19.64 -10.88
CA LEU A 260 -8.21 -20.57 -9.97
C LEU A 260 -8.74 -22.00 -10.01
N LYS A 261 -9.90 -22.25 -10.65
CA LYS A 261 -10.64 -23.51 -10.57
C LYS A 261 -10.96 -23.91 -9.12
N MET A 262 -11.38 -22.94 -8.33
CA MET A 262 -11.71 -23.08 -6.91
C MET A 262 -13.13 -22.55 -6.65
N SER A 263 -13.76 -23.03 -5.59
CA SER A 263 -15.11 -22.59 -5.19
C SER A 263 -15.05 -21.63 -4.02
N PHE A 264 -15.83 -20.56 -4.10
CA PHE A 264 -16.07 -19.60 -3.02
C PHE A 264 -17.33 -20.00 -2.24
N PRO A 265 -17.37 -19.78 -0.91
CA PRO A 265 -18.56 -20.11 -0.12
C PRO A 265 -19.81 -19.31 -0.57
N GLU A 266 -20.99 -19.85 -0.26
CA GLU A 266 -22.29 -19.19 -0.49
C GLU A 266 -22.50 -18.75 -1.96
N PRO A 267 -22.48 -19.69 -2.92
CA PRO A 267 -22.51 -19.36 -4.35
C PRO A 267 -23.81 -18.72 -4.83
N GLU A 268 -24.89 -18.84 -4.06
CA GLU A 268 -26.22 -18.28 -4.38
C GLU A 268 -26.33 -16.78 -4.05
N ALA A 269 -25.34 -16.23 -3.33
CA ALA A 269 -25.36 -14.82 -2.99
C ALA A 269 -25.12 -13.92 -4.21
N SER A 270 -25.68 -12.72 -4.18
CA SER A 270 -25.41 -11.67 -5.18
C SER A 270 -24.23 -10.79 -4.82
N ALA A 271 -23.96 -10.67 -3.53
CA ALA A 271 -22.86 -9.86 -2.99
C ALA A 271 -22.37 -10.41 -1.66
N TYR A 272 -21.15 -10.03 -1.32
CA TYR A 272 -20.51 -10.40 -0.07
C TYR A 272 -19.92 -9.18 0.62
N VAL A 273 -19.84 -9.25 1.94
CA VAL A 273 -18.95 -8.42 2.75
C VAL A 273 -17.96 -9.34 3.46
N LEU A 274 -16.70 -9.26 3.03
CA LEU A 274 -15.60 -9.98 3.67
C LEU A 274 -14.96 -9.03 4.67
N THR A 275 -15.04 -9.39 5.95
CA THR A 275 -14.51 -8.57 7.04
C THR A 275 -13.54 -9.36 7.88
N THR A 276 -12.62 -8.67 8.55
CA THR A 276 -11.68 -9.26 9.50
C THR A 276 -11.79 -8.51 10.82
N LEU A 277 -11.79 -9.26 11.91
CA LEU A 277 -11.72 -8.76 13.28
C LEU A 277 -10.37 -9.15 13.86
N ASP A 278 -9.75 -8.27 14.62
CA ASP A 278 -8.52 -8.56 15.36
C ASP A 278 -8.59 -8.01 16.79
N GLY A 279 -7.70 -8.49 17.64
CA GLY A 279 -7.62 -8.13 19.05
C GLY A 279 -7.45 -9.35 19.94
N SER A 280 -7.91 -9.26 21.18
CA SER A 280 -8.02 -10.40 22.06
C SER A 280 -9.17 -11.34 21.62
N ARG A 281 -9.12 -12.59 22.06
CA ARG A 281 -10.19 -13.56 21.76
C ARG A 281 -11.56 -13.07 22.22
N ASN A 282 -11.63 -12.41 23.38
CA ASN A 282 -12.89 -11.88 23.90
C ASN A 282 -13.43 -10.74 23.05
N GLU A 283 -12.59 -9.80 22.65
CA GLU A 283 -12.98 -8.71 21.75
C GLU A 283 -13.48 -9.24 20.41
N ILE A 284 -12.79 -10.23 19.82
CA ILE A 284 -13.22 -10.86 18.56
C ILE A 284 -14.59 -11.51 18.73
N ASN A 285 -14.83 -12.24 19.80
CA ASN A 285 -16.11 -12.89 20.07
C ASN A 285 -17.24 -11.86 20.25
N ASP A 286 -17.00 -10.79 20.99
CA ASP A 286 -17.99 -9.72 21.20
C ASP A 286 -18.33 -9.02 19.88
N HIS A 287 -17.33 -8.71 19.06
CA HIS A 287 -17.53 -8.10 17.76
C HIS A 287 -18.20 -9.06 16.76
N LEU A 288 -17.90 -10.36 16.83
CA LEU A 288 -18.61 -11.37 16.03
C LEU A 288 -20.11 -11.40 16.32
N GLU A 289 -20.49 -11.35 17.60
CA GLU A 289 -21.91 -11.27 17.99
C GLU A 289 -22.54 -9.95 17.49
N GLY A 290 -21.81 -8.85 17.51
CA GLY A 290 -22.24 -7.59 16.90
C GLY A 290 -22.44 -7.71 15.40
N LEU A 291 -21.56 -8.39 14.68
CA LEU A 291 -21.71 -8.66 13.26
C LEU A 291 -22.96 -9.53 12.97
N ARG A 292 -23.22 -10.53 13.78
CA ARG A 292 -24.43 -11.37 13.65
C ARG A 292 -25.70 -10.54 13.80
N LYS A 293 -25.72 -9.61 14.73
CA LYS A 293 -26.85 -8.70 14.93
C LYS A 293 -27.05 -7.79 13.72
N VAL A 294 -25.99 -7.13 13.25
CA VAL A 294 -26.05 -6.27 12.05
C VAL A 294 -26.48 -7.08 10.83
N ALA A 295 -25.92 -8.26 10.64
CA ALA A 295 -26.28 -9.15 9.52
C ALA A 295 -27.76 -9.49 9.53
N LYS A 296 -28.32 -9.82 10.68
CA LYS A 296 -29.76 -10.11 10.83
C LYS A 296 -30.62 -8.90 10.50
N GLU A 297 -30.24 -7.74 10.96
CA GLU A 297 -30.97 -6.48 10.73
C GLU A 297 -30.90 -6.02 9.27
N SER A 298 -29.79 -6.28 8.58
CA SER A 298 -29.59 -5.95 7.15
C SER A 298 -30.07 -7.04 6.17
N GLY A 299 -30.62 -8.15 6.67
CA GLY A 299 -31.16 -9.22 5.83
C GLY A 299 -30.09 -10.07 5.16
N ALA A 300 -28.94 -10.28 5.80
CA ALA A 300 -27.93 -11.19 5.28
C ALA A 300 -28.44 -12.62 5.17
N LEU A 301 -28.03 -13.33 4.11
CA LEU A 301 -28.35 -14.75 3.92
C LEU A 301 -27.58 -15.62 4.93
N SER A 302 -26.34 -15.25 5.21
CA SER A 302 -25.48 -16.00 6.14
C SER A 302 -24.39 -15.13 6.77
N VAL A 303 -23.88 -15.59 7.88
CA VAL A 303 -22.65 -15.10 8.55
C VAL A 303 -21.75 -16.30 8.75
N LEU A 304 -20.63 -16.35 8.04
CA LEU A 304 -19.68 -17.45 8.07
C LEU A 304 -18.36 -17.01 8.68
N PRO A 305 -18.11 -17.32 9.97
CA PRO A 305 -16.77 -17.17 10.54
C PRO A 305 -15.82 -18.17 9.88
N LEU A 306 -14.69 -17.70 9.37
CA LEU A 306 -13.70 -18.54 8.70
C LEU A 306 -12.68 -19.06 9.72
N GLU A 307 -13.13 -19.96 10.59
CA GLU A 307 -12.29 -20.56 11.63
C GLU A 307 -11.39 -21.67 11.10
N ASP A 308 -11.84 -22.36 10.06
CA ASP A 308 -11.01 -23.32 9.33
C ASP A 308 -9.96 -22.59 8.51
N LYS A 309 -8.70 -22.88 8.80
CA LYS A 309 -7.57 -22.21 8.14
C LYS A 309 -7.49 -22.49 6.64
N GLU A 310 -7.89 -23.67 6.20
CA GLU A 310 -7.89 -24.04 4.77
C GLU A 310 -8.99 -23.28 4.03
N GLU A 311 -10.17 -23.19 4.62
CA GLU A 311 -11.28 -22.43 4.06
C GLU A 311 -10.95 -20.93 4.01
N ALA A 312 -10.41 -20.37 5.09
CA ALA A 312 -9.96 -18.98 5.14
C ALA A 312 -8.90 -18.70 4.07
N ALA A 313 -7.90 -19.57 3.94
CA ALA A 313 -6.85 -19.45 2.94
C ALA A 313 -7.43 -19.50 1.51
N ARG A 314 -8.42 -20.35 1.25
CA ARG A 314 -9.10 -20.46 -0.04
C ARG A 314 -9.87 -19.17 -0.38
N VAL A 315 -10.63 -18.65 0.57
CA VAL A 315 -11.39 -17.41 0.40
C VAL A 315 -10.44 -16.24 0.07
N TRP A 316 -9.39 -16.06 0.85
CA TRP A 316 -8.41 -15.00 0.63
C TRP A 316 -7.61 -15.19 -0.66
N LYS A 317 -7.34 -16.42 -1.06
CA LYS A 317 -6.66 -16.70 -2.34
C LYS A 317 -7.53 -16.29 -3.52
N ILE A 318 -8.81 -16.62 -3.51
CA ILE A 318 -9.75 -16.19 -4.56
C ILE A 318 -9.83 -14.66 -4.58
N ARG A 319 -10.01 -14.02 -3.41
CA ARG A 319 -10.03 -12.56 -3.28
C ARG A 319 -8.75 -11.92 -3.85
N GLY A 320 -7.61 -12.45 -3.52
CA GLY A 320 -6.31 -11.93 -3.98
C GLY A 320 -6.08 -12.05 -5.49
N MET A 321 -6.82 -12.94 -6.18
CA MET A 321 -6.68 -13.19 -7.61
C MET A 321 -7.78 -12.56 -8.47
N LEU A 322 -8.65 -11.72 -7.90
CA LEU A 322 -9.74 -11.07 -8.67
C LEU A 322 -9.20 -10.25 -9.84
N VAL A 323 -8.15 -9.47 -9.63
CA VAL A 323 -7.51 -8.69 -10.68
C VAL A 323 -6.99 -9.60 -11.80
N LYS A 324 -6.33 -10.70 -11.45
CA LYS A 324 -5.84 -11.70 -12.42
C LYS A 324 -6.99 -12.39 -13.14
N GLY A 325 -8.09 -12.66 -12.47
CA GLY A 325 -9.30 -13.18 -13.09
C GLY A 325 -9.88 -12.25 -14.15
N VAL A 326 -9.85 -10.94 -13.89
CA VAL A 326 -10.28 -9.92 -14.86
C VAL A 326 -9.29 -9.85 -16.03
N GLU A 327 -7.98 -9.77 -15.75
CA GLU A 327 -6.93 -9.75 -16.79
C GLU A 327 -7.01 -10.95 -17.74
N ALA A 328 -7.40 -12.11 -17.24
CA ALA A 328 -7.53 -13.33 -18.05
C ALA A 328 -8.62 -13.26 -19.12
N VAL A 329 -9.60 -12.36 -18.97
CA VAL A 329 -10.76 -12.24 -19.88
C VAL A 329 -10.81 -10.92 -20.64
N SER A 330 -10.10 -9.89 -20.20
CA SER A 330 -10.15 -8.56 -20.80
C SER A 330 -8.94 -7.72 -20.43
N GLU A 331 -8.54 -6.80 -21.30
CA GLU A 331 -7.71 -5.67 -20.88
C GLU A 331 -8.47 -4.87 -19.83
N GLN A 332 -7.73 -4.34 -18.86
CA GLN A 332 -8.31 -3.55 -17.78
C GLN A 332 -7.62 -2.21 -17.61
N GLU A 333 -8.38 -1.24 -17.14
CA GLU A 333 -7.91 0.04 -16.62
C GLU A 333 -8.32 0.10 -15.13
N PRO A 334 -7.40 -0.09 -14.19
CA PRO A 334 -7.73 0.00 -12.78
C PRO A 334 -8.03 1.44 -12.40
N LEU A 335 -9.17 1.65 -11.76
CA LEU A 335 -9.58 2.94 -11.21
C LEU A 335 -9.77 2.80 -9.71
N ASP A 336 -9.22 3.73 -8.96
CA ASP A 336 -9.43 3.84 -7.52
C ASP A 336 -10.19 5.14 -7.25
N ILE A 337 -11.45 5.00 -6.88
CA ILE A 337 -12.37 6.13 -6.72
C ILE A 337 -12.94 6.11 -5.31
N VAL A 338 -12.82 7.23 -4.61
CA VAL A 338 -13.35 7.42 -3.27
C VAL A 338 -14.62 8.27 -3.33
N VAL A 339 -15.66 7.79 -2.68
CA VAL A 339 -16.92 8.53 -2.49
C VAL A 339 -17.30 8.54 -1.01
N PRO A 340 -18.09 9.54 -0.54
CA PRO A 340 -18.64 9.49 0.80
C PRO A 340 -19.42 8.19 1.04
N ILE A 341 -19.32 7.64 2.25
CA ILE A 341 -19.89 6.33 2.57
C ILE A 341 -21.40 6.23 2.28
N ASN A 342 -22.14 7.32 2.43
CA ASN A 342 -23.56 7.38 2.12
C ASN A 342 -23.87 7.50 0.62
N GLN A 343 -22.87 7.59 -0.24
CA GLN A 343 -22.98 7.70 -1.69
C GLN A 343 -22.52 6.41 -2.41
N ILE A 344 -22.06 5.41 -1.69
CA ILE A 344 -21.56 4.17 -2.30
C ILE A 344 -22.63 3.47 -3.14
N ASP A 345 -23.85 3.34 -2.60
CA ASP A 345 -24.98 2.72 -3.33
C ASP A 345 -25.30 3.49 -4.62
N ALA A 346 -25.40 4.80 -4.54
CA ALA A 346 -25.67 5.65 -5.71
C ALA A 346 -24.54 5.53 -6.76
N PHE A 347 -23.28 5.49 -6.30
CA PHE A 347 -22.14 5.35 -7.18
C PHE A 347 -22.09 3.97 -7.88
N VAL A 348 -22.30 2.88 -7.16
CA VAL A 348 -22.34 1.53 -7.72
C VAL A 348 -23.47 1.39 -8.74
N ASN A 349 -24.65 1.94 -8.43
CA ASN A 349 -25.77 1.97 -9.37
C ASN A 349 -25.45 2.79 -10.63
N PHE A 350 -24.77 3.93 -10.48
CA PHE A 350 -24.29 4.73 -11.61
C PHE A 350 -23.31 3.93 -12.48
N VAL A 351 -22.31 3.28 -11.88
CA VAL A 351 -21.32 2.46 -12.60
C VAL A 351 -22.00 1.34 -13.38
N ASN A 352 -22.95 0.62 -12.76
CA ASN A 352 -23.69 -0.47 -13.41
C ASN A 352 -24.60 0.02 -14.55
N ALA A 353 -25.16 1.21 -14.43
CA ALA A 353 -25.94 1.83 -15.52
C ALA A 353 -25.03 2.28 -16.67
N PHE A 354 -23.91 2.91 -16.36
CA PHE A 354 -22.92 3.39 -17.33
C PHE A 354 -22.25 2.25 -18.10
N GLU A 355 -22.02 1.10 -17.45
CA GLU A 355 -21.56 -0.12 -18.14
C GLU A 355 -22.48 -0.48 -19.33
N LYS A 356 -23.79 -0.41 -19.13
CA LYS A 356 -24.76 -0.72 -20.17
C LYS A 356 -24.78 0.32 -21.29
N GLU A 357 -24.58 1.58 -20.94
CA GLU A 357 -24.60 2.70 -21.89
C GLU A 357 -23.34 2.73 -22.77
N CYS A 358 -22.15 2.57 -22.16
CA CYS A 358 -20.88 2.68 -22.89
C CYS A 358 -20.40 1.37 -23.52
N GLY A 359 -21.01 0.23 -23.18
CA GLY A 359 -20.60 -1.09 -23.66
C GLY A 359 -19.26 -1.60 -23.13
N MET A 360 -18.70 -0.93 -22.14
CA MET A 360 -17.51 -1.39 -21.42
C MET A 360 -17.92 -2.16 -20.16
N ARG A 361 -17.21 -3.23 -19.87
CA ARG A 361 -17.45 -4.01 -18.65
C ARG A 361 -16.84 -3.29 -17.44
N MET A 362 -17.65 -2.94 -16.46
CA MET A 362 -17.24 -2.33 -15.21
C MET A 362 -17.47 -3.29 -14.06
N ILE A 363 -16.48 -3.43 -13.19
CA ILE A 363 -16.46 -4.39 -12.10
C ILE A 363 -16.04 -3.67 -10.83
N SER A 364 -16.77 -3.86 -9.74
CA SER A 364 -16.52 -3.23 -8.45
C SER A 364 -16.58 -4.24 -7.29
#